data_ada35486d2302d745e54bc70811e5d6f
#
_entry.id   ada35486d2302d745e54bc70811e5d6f
#
_cell.length_a   1.000
_cell.length_b   1.000
_cell.length_c   1.000
_cell.angle_alpha   90.00
_cell.angle_beta   90.00
_cell.angle_gamma   90.00
#
_symmetry.space_group_name_H-M   'P 1'
#
loop_
_entity.id
_entity.type
_entity.pdbx_description
1 polymer ?
#
loop_
_entity_poly.entity_id
_entity_poly.type
_entity_poly.pdbx_seq_one_letter_code
_entity_poly.pdbx_strand_id
1 'polypeptide(L)'
;GAMRRAAGKFLTVVMLLATLGALGLLGRELVQHFQWCIQAETVRFTESADELRNPDRGVYAIYGFRIKEEPVDYAAELAERMKEDTDTTLAMLQINLQEYRGGELSSAALENIENLFRAISGTDKRWIVRFLYDWYGENEQYEPQDIEIITGHMKQLGGILKTYKDCIFTLQGLFIGNWGEMNGTRYADQESMQQLTAQLLESTDETTFLAVRTPAQWRKITGTADIAGADGEMTRRLG
;
A
#
# COMPACT_ATOMS: atom_id res chain seq x y z
N GLY A 1 -3.95 -70.35 27.15
CA GLY A 1 -3.33 -70.28 25.81
C GLY A 1 -4.22 -69.67 24.74
N ALA A 2 -5.52 -70.01 24.63
CA ALA A 2 -6.42 -69.61 23.54
C ALA A 2 -6.80 -68.12 23.58
N MET A 3 -7.04 -67.56 24.76
CA MET A 3 -7.43 -66.15 24.96
C MET A 3 -6.30 -65.18 24.58
N ARG A 4 -5.00 -65.49 24.87
CA ARG A 4 -3.87 -64.69 24.44
C ARG A 4 -3.68 -64.71 22.90
N ARG A 5 -3.97 -65.83 22.24
CA ARG A 5 -3.90 -65.92 20.78
C ARG A 5 -5.05 -65.14 20.09
N ALA A 6 -6.24 -65.14 20.70
CA ALA A 6 -7.39 -64.37 20.19
C ALA A 6 -7.14 -62.86 20.34
N ALA A 7 -6.64 -62.42 21.49
CA ALA A 7 -6.28 -61.03 21.72
C ALA A 7 -5.17 -60.52 20.75
N GLY A 8 -4.14 -61.37 20.48
CA GLY A 8 -3.09 -61.06 19.50
C GLY A 8 -3.65 -60.89 18.07
N LYS A 9 -4.54 -61.80 17.62
CA LYS A 9 -5.17 -61.71 16.31
C LYS A 9 -6.06 -60.43 16.20
N PHE A 10 -6.78 -60.11 17.25
CA PHE A 10 -7.62 -58.91 17.29
C PHE A 10 -6.75 -57.62 17.18
N LEU A 11 -5.67 -57.54 17.93
CA LEU A 11 -4.73 -56.41 17.87
C LEU A 11 -4.11 -56.24 16.47
N THR A 12 -3.73 -57.38 15.84
CA THR A 12 -3.17 -57.37 14.47
C THR A 12 -4.20 -56.83 13.45
N VAL A 13 -5.45 -57.24 13.56
CA VAL A 13 -6.53 -56.74 12.67
C VAL A 13 -6.77 -55.25 12.88
N VAL A 14 -6.82 -54.79 14.10
CA VAL A 14 -6.97 -53.34 14.42
C VAL A 14 -5.80 -52.52 13.88
N MET A 15 -4.57 -52.98 14.04
CA MET A 15 -3.38 -52.31 13.49
C MET A 15 -3.41 -52.27 11.95
N LEU A 16 -3.83 -53.35 11.31
CA LEU A 16 -3.96 -53.42 9.84
C LEU A 16 -5.01 -52.41 9.34
N LEU A 17 -6.17 -52.34 9.99
CA LEU A 17 -7.21 -51.37 9.64
C LEU A 17 -6.77 -49.93 9.87
N ALA A 18 -6.05 -49.65 10.95
CA ALA A 18 -5.47 -48.32 11.22
C ALA A 18 -4.42 -47.92 10.15
N THR A 19 -3.58 -48.90 9.73
CA THR A 19 -2.58 -48.64 8.67
C THR A 19 -3.22 -48.38 7.31
N LEU A 20 -4.26 -49.16 6.96
CA LEU A 20 -5.04 -48.95 5.73
C LEU A 20 -5.76 -47.61 5.74
N GLY A 21 -6.32 -47.18 6.87
CA GLY A 21 -6.94 -45.90 7.05
C GLY A 21 -5.93 -44.73 6.88
N ALA A 22 -4.76 -44.84 7.47
CA ALA A 22 -3.68 -43.85 7.33
C ALA A 22 -3.17 -43.75 5.88
N LEU A 23 -3.00 -44.90 5.20
CA LEU A 23 -2.64 -44.92 3.77
C LEU A 23 -3.69 -44.30 2.88
N GLY A 24 -4.99 -44.54 3.20
CA GLY A 24 -6.10 -43.91 2.48
C GLY A 24 -6.14 -42.40 2.63
N LEU A 25 -5.86 -41.88 3.83
CA LEU A 25 -5.78 -40.45 4.09
C LEU A 25 -4.59 -39.82 3.37
N LEU A 26 -3.41 -40.43 3.43
CA LEU A 26 -2.22 -39.99 2.70
C LEU A 26 -2.44 -39.99 1.18
N GLY A 27 -3.10 -41.05 0.65
CA GLY A 27 -3.47 -41.12 -0.78
C GLY A 27 -4.40 -39.99 -1.20
N ARG A 28 -5.39 -39.67 -0.35
CA ARG A 28 -6.31 -38.56 -0.59
C ARG A 28 -5.59 -37.21 -0.63
N GLU A 29 -4.72 -36.93 0.33
CA GLU A 29 -3.91 -35.70 0.36
C GLU A 29 -3.00 -35.59 -0.85
N LEU A 30 -2.36 -36.69 -1.25
CA LEU A 30 -1.53 -36.73 -2.46
C LEU A 30 -2.35 -36.43 -3.72
N VAL A 31 -3.53 -37.04 -3.86
CA VAL A 31 -4.42 -36.81 -5.01
C VAL A 31 -4.90 -35.36 -5.03
N GLN A 32 -5.28 -34.79 -3.89
CA GLN A 32 -5.68 -33.37 -3.81
C GLN A 32 -4.51 -32.46 -4.18
N HIS A 33 -3.31 -32.74 -3.70
CA HIS A 33 -2.12 -31.97 -4.04
C HIS A 33 -1.79 -32.07 -5.53
N PHE A 34 -1.90 -33.27 -6.12
CA PHE A 34 -1.69 -33.49 -7.56
C PHE A 34 -2.77 -32.81 -8.40
N GLN A 35 -4.03 -32.85 -7.98
CA GLN A 35 -5.13 -32.15 -8.68
C GLN A 35 -4.92 -30.64 -8.64
N TRP A 36 -4.42 -30.09 -7.52
CA TRP A 36 -4.08 -28.67 -7.44
C TRP A 36 -2.94 -28.30 -8.39
N CYS A 37 -1.92 -29.15 -8.52
CA CYS A 37 -0.81 -28.92 -9.47
C CYS A 37 -1.22 -29.09 -10.95
N ILE A 38 -2.26 -29.91 -11.23
CA ILE A 38 -2.72 -30.18 -12.62
C ILE A 38 -3.75 -29.14 -13.08
N GLN A 39 -4.39 -28.40 -12.17
CA GLN A 39 -5.33 -27.32 -12.50
C GLN A 39 -4.65 -26.02 -12.92
N ALA A 40 -3.32 -25.99 -13.04
CA ALA A 40 -2.63 -24.90 -13.69
C ALA A 40 -3.04 -24.90 -15.18
N GLU A 41 -3.97 -24.03 -15.55
CA GLU A 41 -4.30 -23.79 -16.95
C GLU A 41 -3.02 -23.35 -17.68
N THR A 42 -2.63 -24.13 -18.67
CA THR A 42 -1.51 -23.74 -19.54
C THR A 42 -2.02 -22.63 -20.46
N VAL A 43 -1.84 -21.38 -20.04
CA VAL A 43 -2.11 -20.23 -20.89
C VAL A 43 -1.07 -20.24 -22.01
N ARG A 44 -1.51 -20.49 -23.25
CA ARG A 44 -0.66 -20.31 -24.42
C ARG A 44 -0.67 -18.83 -24.79
N PHE A 45 0.45 -18.18 -24.58
CA PHE A 45 0.66 -16.82 -25.06
C PHE A 45 1.03 -16.87 -26.54
N THR A 46 0.39 -16.01 -27.31
CA THR A 46 0.84 -15.69 -28.67
C THR A 46 1.79 -14.50 -28.54
N GLU A 47 2.98 -14.66 -29.07
CA GLU A 47 3.96 -13.57 -29.12
C GLU A 47 3.35 -12.43 -29.96
N SER A 48 3.32 -11.22 -29.38
CA SER A 48 2.93 -10.00 -30.08
C SER A 48 4.17 -9.15 -30.29
N ALA A 49 4.33 -8.61 -31.50
CA ALA A 49 5.34 -7.62 -31.81
C ALA A 49 4.88 -6.18 -31.53
N ASP A 50 3.67 -6.02 -30.96
CA ASP A 50 3.14 -4.70 -30.63
C ASP A 50 3.95 -4.08 -29.49
N GLU A 51 4.25 -2.80 -29.64
CA GLU A 51 4.87 -2.01 -28.58
C GLU A 51 3.84 -1.76 -27.46
N LEU A 52 3.84 -2.65 -26.47
CA LEU A 52 2.89 -2.57 -25.36
C LEU A 52 3.38 -1.55 -24.34
N ARG A 53 2.66 -0.46 -24.18
CA ARG A 53 2.81 0.40 -23.00
C ARG A 53 2.38 -0.39 -21.76
N ASN A 54 3.26 -0.48 -20.79
CA ASN A 54 2.97 -1.14 -19.53
C ASN A 54 2.51 -0.08 -18.50
N PRO A 55 1.19 0.12 -18.31
CA PRO A 55 0.68 1.33 -17.67
C PRO A 55 1.04 1.46 -16.20
N ASP A 56 1.23 0.37 -15.47
CA ASP A 56 1.40 0.41 -14.01
C ASP A 56 2.57 -0.45 -13.53
N ARG A 57 3.60 -0.65 -14.38
CA ARG A 57 4.76 -1.49 -14.05
C ARG A 57 6.06 -0.86 -14.54
N GLY A 58 7.16 -1.26 -13.91
CA GLY A 58 8.50 -0.90 -14.31
C GLY A 58 9.08 0.25 -13.52
N VAL A 59 9.89 1.05 -14.18
CA VAL A 59 10.55 2.22 -13.56
C VAL A 59 9.58 3.39 -13.49
N TYR A 60 9.62 4.14 -12.41
CA TYR A 60 8.90 5.41 -12.27
C TYR A 60 9.87 6.55 -11.96
N ALA A 61 9.56 7.74 -12.45
CA ALA A 61 10.28 8.96 -12.08
C ALA A 61 9.74 9.55 -10.78
N ILE A 62 10.57 10.28 -10.03
CA ILE A 62 10.19 10.95 -8.78
C ILE A 62 10.25 12.45 -8.97
N TYR A 63 9.14 13.12 -8.69
CA TYR A 63 9.00 14.58 -8.73
C TYR A 63 8.63 15.08 -7.33
N GLY A 64 9.53 15.86 -6.72
CA GLY A 64 9.33 16.41 -5.38
C GLY A 64 9.11 17.93 -5.42
N PHE A 65 8.08 18.39 -4.70
CA PHE A 65 7.75 19.82 -4.57
C PHE A 65 7.61 20.19 -3.10
N ARG A 66 8.28 21.28 -2.69
CA ARG A 66 8.05 21.90 -1.39
C ARG A 66 6.96 22.93 -1.54
N ILE A 67 5.92 22.81 -0.74
CA ILE A 67 4.80 23.75 -0.75
C ILE A 67 5.21 25.05 -0.06
N LYS A 68 4.91 26.16 -0.70
CA LYS A 68 5.24 27.52 -0.27
C LYS A 68 3.97 28.37 -0.17
N GLU A 69 4.10 29.53 0.46
CA GLU A 69 3.02 30.54 0.50
C GLU A 69 2.87 31.29 -0.84
N GLU A 70 3.99 31.50 -1.54
CA GLU A 70 3.97 32.23 -2.81
C GLU A 70 3.33 31.37 -3.90
N PRO A 71 2.54 31.97 -4.81
CA PRO A 71 2.02 31.27 -5.96
C PRO A 71 3.13 30.67 -6.85
N VAL A 72 2.98 29.43 -7.24
CA VAL A 72 3.96 28.72 -8.11
C VAL A 72 3.22 28.16 -9.32
N ASP A 73 3.80 28.37 -10.52
CA ASP A 73 3.34 27.72 -11.74
C ASP A 73 3.85 26.27 -11.80
N TYR A 74 3.18 25.39 -11.07
CA TYR A 74 3.54 23.97 -11.04
C TYR A 74 3.36 23.27 -12.38
N ALA A 75 2.49 23.76 -13.26
CA ALA A 75 2.30 23.18 -14.58
C ALA A 75 3.56 23.39 -15.45
N ALA A 76 4.10 24.62 -15.45
CA ALA A 76 5.34 24.92 -16.13
C ALA A 76 6.55 24.20 -15.52
N GLU A 77 6.64 24.17 -14.18
CA GLU A 77 7.74 23.48 -13.49
C GLU A 77 7.70 21.97 -13.72
N LEU A 78 6.53 21.35 -13.67
CA LEU A 78 6.37 19.92 -13.94
C LEU A 78 6.70 19.60 -15.39
N ALA A 79 6.18 20.36 -16.35
CA ALA A 79 6.46 20.18 -17.77
C ALA A 79 7.97 20.25 -18.07
N GLU A 80 8.67 21.19 -17.45
CA GLU A 80 10.14 21.30 -17.61
C GLU A 80 10.86 20.07 -17.06
N ARG A 81 10.49 19.60 -15.87
CA ARG A 81 11.11 18.42 -15.25
C ARG A 81 10.79 17.12 -15.98
N MET A 82 9.66 17.04 -16.67
CA MET A 82 9.21 15.85 -17.41
C MET A 82 9.72 15.79 -18.85
N LYS A 83 10.42 16.79 -19.34
CA LYS A 83 10.88 16.86 -20.75
C LYS A 83 11.59 15.60 -21.25
N GLU A 84 12.41 14.99 -20.37
CA GLU A 84 13.22 13.82 -20.72
C GLU A 84 12.54 12.50 -20.32
N ASP A 85 11.39 12.55 -19.62
CA ASP A 85 10.65 11.39 -19.15
C ASP A 85 9.46 11.08 -20.06
N THR A 86 9.76 10.59 -21.26
CA THR A 86 8.73 10.27 -22.27
C THR A 86 8.18 8.86 -22.15
N ASP A 87 8.88 7.96 -21.48
CA ASP A 87 8.62 6.52 -21.54
C ASP A 87 7.90 5.96 -20.29
N THR A 88 7.99 6.65 -19.15
CA THR A 88 7.31 6.17 -17.93
C THR A 88 5.82 6.53 -17.96
N THR A 89 4.99 5.56 -17.61
CA THR A 89 3.54 5.73 -17.44
C THR A 89 3.13 5.90 -15.99
N LEU A 90 4.06 5.65 -15.06
CA LEU A 90 3.91 5.79 -13.62
C LEU A 90 4.95 6.78 -13.10
N ALA A 91 4.54 7.67 -12.22
CA ALA A 91 5.43 8.62 -11.55
C ALA A 91 5.10 8.72 -10.05
N MET A 92 6.08 9.16 -9.26
CA MET A 92 5.87 9.48 -7.85
C MET A 92 5.87 10.99 -7.66
N LEU A 93 4.82 11.50 -7.03
CA LEU A 93 4.72 12.88 -6.56
C LEU A 93 5.02 12.94 -5.06
N GLN A 94 6.09 13.61 -4.69
CA GLN A 94 6.41 13.93 -3.30
C GLN A 94 6.01 15.37 -3.00
N ILE A 95 5.13 15.56 -2.02
CA ILE A 95 4.63 16.87 -1.58
C ILE A 95 5.16 17.13 -0.18
N ASN A 96 6.12 18.05 -0.07
CA ASN A 96 6.74 18.39 1.20
C ASN A 96 6.00 19.53 1.89
N LEU A 97 5.47 19.25 3.08
CA LEU A 97 4.68 20.15 3.92
C LEU A 97 5.50 20.74 5.09
N GLN A 98 6.82 20.68 5.02
CA GLN A 98 7.73 21.08 6.12
C GLN A 98 7.44 22.46 6.70
N GLU A 99 7.08 23.42 5.86
CA GLU A 99 6.79 24.80 6.29
C GLU A 99 5.55 24.88 7.22
N TYR A 100 4.67 23.89 7.14
CA TYR A 100 3.40 23.82 7.88
C TYR A 100 3.45 22.86 9.08
N ARG A 101 4.63 22.36 9.46
CA ARG A 101 4.75 21.39 10.57
C ARG A 101 4.31 21.89 11.94
N GLY A 102 4.10 23.19 12.09
CA GLY A 102 3.68 23.83 13.34
C GLY A 102 2.21 24.26 13.37
N GLY A 103 1.42 23.99 12.32
CA GLY A 103 0.03 24.44 12.25
C GLY A 103 -0.69 23.99 10.98
N GLU A 104 -1.82 24.61 10.70
CA GLU A 104 -2.66 24.29 9.54
C GLU A 104 -2.01 24.72 8.21
N LEU A 105 -2.43 24.07 7.11
CA LEU A 105 -2.15 24.57 5.77
C LEU A 105 -2.92 25.85 5.53
N SER A 106 -2.23 26.88 5.04
CA SER A 106 -2.86 28.12 4.65
C SER A 106 -3.72 27.94 3.40
N SER A 107 -4.60 28.92 3.12
CA SER A 107 -5.35 28.94 1.87
C SER A 107 -4.46 28.99 0.63
N ALA A 108 -3.33 29.71 0.70
CA ALA A 108 -2.33 29.77 -0.38
C ALA A 108 -1.64 28.43 -0.59
N ALA A 109 -1.29 27.73 0.50
CA ALA A 109 -0.73 26.37 0.41
C ALA A 109 -1.71 25.38 -0.23
N LEU A 110 -2.99 25.42 0.16
CA LEU A 110 -4.04 24.57 -0.41
C LEU A 110 -4.26 24.86 -1.89
N GLU A 111 -4.27 26.14 -2.29
CA GLU A 111 -4.35 26.53 -3.70
C GLU A 111 -3.13 26.03 -4.50
N ASN A 112 -1.95 26.17 -3.96
CA ASN A 112 -0.72 25.67 -4.57
C ASN A 112 -0.74 24.12 -4.73
N ILE A 113 -1.21 23.40 -3.71
CA ILE A 113 -1.37 21.95 -3.79
C ILE A 113 -2.41 21.57 -4.85
N GLU A 114 -3.55 22.28 -4.89
CA GLU A 114 -4.57 22.01 -5.90
C GLU A 114 -4.06 22.30 -7.32
N ASN A 115 -3.30 23.37 -7.53
CA ASN A 115 -2.65 23.68 -8.80
C ASN A 115 -1.67 22.57 -9.23
N LEU A 116 -0.93 22.00 -8.29
CA LEU A 116 -0.06 20.85 -8.55
C LEU A 116 -0.88 19.60 -8.95
N PHE A 117 -1.96 19.30 -8.25
CA PHE A 117 -2.85 18.19 -8.63
C PHE A 117 -3.51 18.41 -9.99
N ARG A 118 -3.89 19.63 -10.30
CA ARG A 118 -4.41 19.98 -11.64
C ARG A 118 -3.35 19.76 -12.72
N ALA A 119 -2.09 20.13 -12.47
CA ALA A 119 -1.00 19.91 -13.40
C ALA A 119 -0.76 18.41 -13.66
N ILE A 120 -0.69 17.58 -12.60
CA ILE A 120 -0.47 16.13 -12.77
C ILE A 120 -1.66 15.44 -13.42
N SER A 121 -2.89 15.88 -13.18
CA SER A 121 -4.10 15.31 -13.80
C SER A 121 -4.17 15.57 -15.31
N GLY A 122 -3.45 16.57 -15.80
CA GLY A 122 -3.30 16.85 -17.23
C GLY A 122 -2.25 16.00 -17.95
N THR A 123 -1.55 15.12 -17.25
CA THR A 123 -0.54 14.22 -17.82
C THR A 123 -1.16 12.87 -18.18
N ASP A 124 -0.46 12.10 -19.01
CA ASP A 124 -0.83 10.71 -19.34
C ASP A 124 -0.30 9.67 -18.33
N LYS A 125 0.21 10.14 -17.19
CA LYS A 125 0.78 9.30 -16.13
C LYS A 125 -0.23 9.07 -15.01
N ARG A 126 -0.05 7.93 -14.32
CA ARG A 126 -0.66 7.69 -13.02
C ARG A 126 0.34 8.00 -11.91
N TRP A 127 -0.14 8.48 -10.77
CA TRP A 127 0.72 9.05 -9.75
C TRP A 127 0.65 8.29 -8.44
N ILE A 128 1.80 7.82 -7.97
CA ILE A 128 2.00 7.46 -6.57
C ILE A 128 2.17 8.76 -5.81
N VAL A 129 1.26 9.11 -4.92
CA VAL A 129 1.32 10.36 -4.16
C VAL A 129 1.86 10.09 -2.76
N ARG A 130 2.83 10.87 -2.33
CA ARG A 130 3.41 10.80 -1.01
C ARG A 130 3.52 12.20 -0.42
N PHE A 131 2.88 12.43 0.70
CA PHE A 131 3.09 13.63 1.53
C PHE A 131 4.16 13.35 2.57
N LEU A 132 4.92 14.36 2.93
CA LEU A 132 6.03 14.24 3.87
C LEU A 132 6.40 15.59 4.48
N TYR A 133 7.20 15.57 5.54
CA TYR A 133 7.78 16.77 6.17
C TYR A 133 9.31 16.80 6.09
N ASP A 134 9.93 15.65 5.82
CA ASP A 134 11.38 15.52 5.82
C ASP A 134 11.94 14.94 4.51
N TRP A 135 12.96 15.60 3.96
CA TRP A 135 13.74 15.13 2.81
C TRP A 135 15.19 14.77 3.16
N TYR A 136 15.59 14.95 4.42
CA TYR A 136 17.00 14.88 4.81
C TYR A 136 17.34 13.62 5.62
N GLY A 137 16.34 12.85 6.03
CA GLY A 137 16.52 11.74 6.97
C GLY A 137 16.62 12.20 8.42
N GLU A 138 16.13 13.40 8.71
CA GLU A 138 16.17 14.07 10.02
C GLU A 138 14.75 14.31 10.56
N ASN A 139 13.88 13.32 10.42
CA ASN A 139 12.44 13.43 10.67
C ASN A 139 12.11 13.99 12.07
N GLU A 140 12.91 13.70 13.08
CA GLU A 140 12.71 14.24 14.44
C GLU A 140 12.64 15.76 14.48
N GLN A 141 13.32 16.47 13.55
CA GLN A 141 13.34 17.92 13.47
C GLN A 141 12.16 18.49 12.66
N TYR A 142 11.65 17.73 11.70
CA TYR A 142 10.72 18.22 10.70
C TYR A 142 9.30 17.66 10.83
N GLU A 143 9.11 16.52 11.47
CA GLU A 143 7.80 15.96 11.70
C GLU A 143 7.03 16.80 12.73
N PRO A 144 5.72 17.07 12.52
CA PRO A 144 4.89 17.73 13.51
C PRO A 144 4.98 17.08 14.89
N GLN A 145 4.99 17.91 15.94
CA GLN A 145 5.07 17.41 17.33
C GLN A 145 3.75 16.79 17.76
N ASP A 146 2.63 17.28 17.21
CA ASP A 146 1.28 16.85 17.54
C ASP A 146 0.65 16.13 16.35
N ILE A 147 0.09 14.94 16.60
CA ILE A 147 -0.55 14.10 15.58
C ILE A 147 -1.77 14.80 14.96
N GLU A 148 -2.41 15.70 15.73
CA GLU A 148 -3.56 16.49 15.30
C GLU A 148 -3.22 17.42 14.13
N ILE A 149 -1.98 17.90 14.03
CA ILE A 149 -1.51 18.68 12.90
C ILE A 149 -1.52 17.82 11.63
N ILE A 150 -1.02 16.58 11.73
CA ILE A 150 -0.95 15.66 10.58
C ILE A 150 -2.36 15.26 10.15
N THR A 151 -3.23 14.87 11.07
CA THR A 151 -4.63 14.54 10.78
C THR A 151 -5.41 15.76 10.26
N GLY A 152 -5.09 16.96 10.77
CA GLY A 152 -5.61 18.24 10.28
C GLY A 152 -5.23 18.48 8.82
N HIS A 153 -3.97 18.29 8.44
CA HIS A 153 -3.54 18.39 7.04
C HIS A 153 -4.25 17.36 6.14
N MET A 154 -4.35 16.08 6.58
CA MET A 154 -5.10 15.08 5.83
C MET A 154 -6.55 15.51 5.58
N LYS A 155 -7.21 16.07 6.61
CA LYS A 155 -8.57 16.57 6.51
C LYS A 155 -8.69 17.78 5.56
N GLN A 156 -7.77 18.75 5.65
CA GLN A 156 -7.73 19.91 4.76
C GLN A 156 -7.54 19.50 3.29
N LEU A 157 -6.73 18.46 3.04
CA LEU A 157 -6.46 17.93 1.70
C LEU A 157 -7.59 17.06 1.13
N GLY A 158 -8.57 16.65 1.96
CA GLY A 158 -9.58 15.68 1.59
C GLY A 158 -10.39 16.06 0.34
N GLY A 159 -10.75 17.34 0.18
CA GLY A 159 -11.44 17.82 -1.02
C GLY A 159 -10.61 17.65 -2.29
N ILE A 160 -9.32 17.99 -2.24
CA ILE A 160 -8.38 17.85 -3.37
C ILE A 160 -8.20 16.39 -3.71
N LEU A 161 -7.90 15.53 -2.72
CA LEU A 161 -7.66 14.10 -2.93
C LEU A 161 -8.86 13.38 -3.57
N LYS A 162 -10.09 13.75 -3.16
CA LYS A 162 -11.32 13.19 -3.75
C LYS A 162 -11.57 13.72 -5.16
N THR A 163 -11.28 14.99 -5.42
CA THR A 163 -11.47 15.61 -6.74
C THR A 163 -10.53 15.00 -7.79
N TYR A 164 -9.29 14.74 -7.43
CA TYR A 164 -8.26 14.26 -8.35
C TYR A 164 -7.96 12.76 -8.23
N LYS A 165 -8.86 11.97 -7.65
CA LYS A 165 -8.69 10.53 -7.39
C LYS A 165 -8.26 9.71 -8.61
N ASP A 166 -8.76 10.07 -9.80
CA ASP A 166 -8.55 9.29 -11.02
C ASP A 166 -7.10 9.33 -11.53
N CYS A 167 -6.32 10.35 -11.18
CA CYS A 167 -4.90 10.38 -11.50
C CYS A 167 -4.03 9.72 -10.41
N ILE A 168 -4.59 9.45 -9.23
CA ILE A 168 -3.86 8.83 -8.12
C ILE A 168 -3.87 7.30 -8.30
N PHE A 169 -2.67 6.70 -8.44
CA PHE A 169 -2.51 5.26 -8.42
C PHE A 169 -2.63 4.71 -7.00
N THR A 170 -1.90 5.31 -6.07
CA THR A 170 -1.95 5.00 -4.63
C THR A 170 -1.39 6.16 -3.82
N LEU A 171 -1.88 6.32 -2.58
CA LEU A 171 -1.24 7.17 -1.57
C LEU A 171 -0.26 6.30 -0.77
N GLN A 172 0.99 6.70 -0.74
CA GLN A 172 2.04 5.96 -0.06
C GLN A 172 2.46 6.63 1.24
N GLY A 173 2.48 5.83 2.31
CA GLY A 173 2.80 6.31 3.66
C GLY A 173 1.63 7.01 4.35
N LEU A 174 1.88 7.50 5.57
CA LEU A 174 0.91 8.19 6.41
C LEU A 174 1.37 9.61 6.75
N PHE A 175 2.08 10.27 5.82
CA PHE A 175 2.72 11.59 5.98
C PHE A 175 3.91 11.59 6.95
N ILE A 176 4.26 10.49 7.55
CA ILE A 176 5.21 10.38 8.66
C ILE A 176 6.54 9.71 8.26
N GLY A 177 7.56 9.99 9.04
CA GLY A 177 8.86 9.37 8.93
C GLY A 177 9.78 10.00 7.90
N ASN A 178 11.03 9.57 7.92
CA ASN A 178 12.05 10.00 6.99
C ASN A 178 11.56 9.80 5.56
N TRP A 179 11.65 10.84 4.74
CA TRP A 179 11.19 10.86 3.34
C TRP A 179 9.71 10.47 3.15
N GLY A 180 8.88 10.53 4.20
CA GLY A 180 7.50 10.04 4.18
C GLY A 180 7.38 8.51 4.15
N GLU A 181 8.44 7.80 4.52
CA GLU A 181 8.54 6.34 4.42
C GLU A 181 8.20 5.61 5.72
N MET A 182 7.57 6.28 6.67
CA MET A 182 7.10 5.70 7.93
C MET A 182 8.20 5.12 8.83
N ASN A 183 9.48 5.41 8.56
CA ASN A 183 10.59 5.04 9.42
C ASN A 183 11.13 6.25 10.18
N GLY A 184 11.72 6.05 11.36
CA GLY A 184 12.26 7.16 12.17
C GLY A 184 11.17 8.16 12.63
N THR A 185 9.93 7.72 12.73
CA THR A 185 8.80 8.54 13.19
C THR A 185 8.55 8.36 14.67
N ARG A 186 8.05 9.42 15.32
CA ARG A 186 7.55 9.37 16.71
C ARG A 186 6.20 8.65 16.80
N TYR A 187 5.49 8.48 15.70
CA TYR A 187 4.16 7.89 15.58
C TYR A 187 4.21 6.41 15.13
N ALA A 188 5.25 5.68 15.57
CA ALA A 188 5.47 4.28 15.18
C ALA A 188 4.62 3.27 15.98
N ASP A 189 3.90 3.72 17.01
CA ASP A 189 3.01 2.88 17.80
C ASP A 189 1.71 2.54 17.05
N GLN A 190 0.97 1.55 17.55
CA GLN A 190 -0.23 1.05 16.92
C GLN A 190 -1.36 2.10 16.89
N GLU A 191 -1.57 2.80 17.99
CA GLU A 191 -2.67 3.76 18.15
C GLU A 191 -2.50 4.94 17.19
N SER A 192 -1.30 5.51 17.15
CA SER A 192 -0.95 6.58 16.21
C SER A 192 -1.13 6.16 14.75
N MET A 193 -0.64 4.98 14.37
CA MET A 193 -0.80 4.48 13.00
C MET A 193 -2.25 4.22 12.63
N GLN A 194 -3.06 3.72 13.55
CA GLN A 194 -4.50 3.53 13.35
C GLN A 194 -5.24 4.85 13.19
N GLN A 195 -4.93 5.84 14.05
CA GLN A 195 -5.51 7.18 13.97
C GLN A 195 -5.21 7.85 12.63
N LEU A 196 -3.94 7.86 12.21
CA LEU A 196 -3.51 8.44 10.93
C LEU A 196 -4.18 7.73 9.75
N THR A 197 -4.23 6.41 9.77
CA THR A 197 -4.86 5.63 8.71
C THR A 197 -6.36 5.91 8.63
N ALA A 198 -7.06 5.94 9.75
CA ALA A 198 -8.49 6.23 9.80
C ALA A 198 -8.79 7.62 9.20
N GLN A 199 -8.00 8.64 9.57
CA GLN A 199 -8.17 9.98 9.02
C GLN A 199 -7.87 10.02 7.51
N LEU A 200 -6.85 9.32 7.03
CA LEU A 200 -6.51 9.30 5.61
C LEU A 200 -7.58 8.57 4.78
N LEU A 201 -8.16 7.49 5.30
CA LEU A 201 -9.30 6.79 4.69
C LEU A 201 -10.52 7.71 4.56
N GLU A 202 -10.84 8.48 5.60
CA GLU A 202 -11.94 9.46 5.59
C GLU A 202 -11.68 10.59 4.59
N SER A 203 -10.43 11.01 4.45
CA SER A 203 -10.01 12.12 3.59
C SER A 203 -9.88 11.73 2.11
N THR A 204 -9.99 10.45 1.78
CA THR A 204 -9.82 9.93 0.40
C THR A 204 -11.08 9.25 -0.10
N ASP A 205 -11.19 9.11 -1.43
CA ASP A 205 -12.27 8.33 -2.05
C ASP A 205 -12.10 6.83 -1.71
N GLU A 206 -13.20 6.09 -1.65
CA GLU A 206 -13.20 4.64 -1.34
C GLU A 206 -12.44 3.79 -2.36
N THR A 207 -12.24 4.31 -3.56
CA THR A 207 -11.48 3.64 -4.63
C THR A 207 -9.97 3.92 -4.55
N THR A 208 -9.52 4.84 -3.68
CA THR A 208 -8.10 5.18 -3.53
C THR A 208 -7.41 4.17 -2.62
N PHE A 209 -6.38 3.51 -3.12
CA PHE A 209 -5.55 2.59 -2.34
C PHE A 209 -4.52 3.35 -1.50
N LEU A 210 -4.25 2.82 -0.31
CA LEU A 210 -3.20 3.29 0.58
C LEU A 210 -2.08 2.23 0.65
N ALA A 211 -0.83 2.64 0.53
CA ALA A 211 0.31 1.74 0.63
C ALA A 211 1.15 2.05 1.86
N VAL A 212 1.42 1.04 2.66
CA VAL A 212 2.36 1.09 3.77
C VAL A 212 3.67 0.38 3.40
N ARG A 213 4.76 0.69 4.12
CA ARG A 213 6.11 0.25 3.72
C ARG A 213 6.41 -1.21 4.06
N THR A 214 5.85 -1.72 5.15
CA THR A 214 6.23 -3.04 5.65
C THR A 214 5.03 -3.83 6.14
N PRO A 215 5.08 -5.17 6.07
CA PRO A 215 4.05 -6.02 6.67
C PRO A 215 3.88 -5.81 8.19
N ALA A 216 4.92 -5.37 8.89
CA ALA A 216 4.84 -5.07 10.31
C ALA A 216 3.97 -3.84 10.59
N GLN A 217 4.09 -2.79 9.76
CA GLN A 217 3.24 -1.61 9.84
C GLN A 217 1.79 -1.95 9.48
N TRP A 218 1.58 -2.75 8.44
CA TRP A 218 0.26 -3.24 8.07
C TRP A 218 -0.42 -3.99 9.24
N ARG A 219 0.29 -4.89 9.92
CA ARG A 219 -0.23 -5.61 11.10
C ARG A 219 -0.57 -4.68 12.26
N LYS A 220 0.24 -3.65 12.50
CA LYS A 220 -0.05 -2.63 13.51
C LYS A 220 -1.35 -1.88 13.20
N ILE A 221 -1.53 -1.46 11.95
CA ILE A 221 -2.70 -0.70 11.52
C ILE A 221 -3.96 -1.57 11.59
N THR A 222 -3.92 -2.76 11.04
CA THR A 222 -5.10 -3.64 10.97
C THR A 222 -5.40 -4.37 12.26
N GLY A 223 -4.43 -4.47 13.17
CA GLY A 223 -4.54 -5.25 14.40
C GLY A 223 -4.60 -6.77 14.17
N THR A 224 -4.27 -7.24 12.97
CA THR A 224 -4.32 -8.66 12.60
C THR A 224 -2.95 -9.19 12.20
N ALA A 225 -2.69 -10.45 12.56
CA ALA A 225 -1.43 -11.10 12.26
C ALA A 225 -1.39 -11.70 10.84
N ASP A 226 -2.56 -12.02 10.27
CA ASP A 226 -2.69 -12.72 8.99
C ASP A 226 -3.63 -11.98 8.03
N ILE A 227 -3.18 -11.82 6.79
CA ILE A 227 -3.96 -11.21 5.71
C ILE A 227 -5.21 -12.03 5.40
N ALA A 228 -5.15 -13.36 5.49
CA ALA A 228 -6.26 -14.25 5.20
C ALA A 228 -7.46 -14.08 6.16
N GLY A 229 -7.24 -13.54 7.35
CA GLY A 229 -8.28 -13.23 8.34
C GLY A 229 -8.68 -11.77 8.40
N ALA A 230 -8.09 -10.94 7.56
CA ALA A 230 -8.32 -9.51 7.57
C ALA A 230 -9.57 -9.14 6.78
N ASP A 231 -10.60 -8.68 7.47
CA ASP A 231 -11.86 -8.23 6.87
C ASP A 231 -12.14 -6.78 7.22
N GLY A 232 -12.77 -6.05 6.30
CA GLY A 232 -13.14 -4.66 6.49
C GLY A 232 -12.58 -3.68 5.47
N GLU A 233 -13.08 -2.44 5.51
CA GLU A 233 -12.70 -1.38 4.56
C GLU A 233 -11.22 -1.03 4.65
N MET A 234 -10.69 -0.92 5.87
CA MET A 234 -9.28 -0.61 6.11
C MET A 234 -8.35 -1.62 5.43
N THR A 235 -8.67 -2.92 5.51
CA THR A 235 -7.86 -3.98 4.91
C THR A 235 -8.00 -4.09 3.41
N ARG A 236 -9.14 -3.73 2.84
CA ARG A 236 -9.35 -3.72 1.38
C ARG A 236 -8.59 -2.62 0.68
N ARG A 237 -8.38 -1.48 1.35
CA ARG A 237 -7.72 -0.30 0.78
C ARG A 237 -6.24 -0.20 1.12
N LEU A 238 -5.73 -1.00 2.07
CA LEU A 238 -4.33 -1.08 2.45
C LEU A 238 -3.63 -2.18 1.68
N GLY A 239 -2.74 -1.79 0.77
CA GLY A 239 -1.85 -2.68 0.03
C GLY A 239 -0.43 -2.75 0.59
#